data_197470188591cf0f6377b7270ea5e2c0
#
_entry.id   197470188591cf0f6377b7270ea5e2c0
#
_cell.length_a   1.000
_cell.length_b   1.000
_cell.length_c   1.000
_cell.angle_alpha   90.00
_cell.angle_beta   90.00
_cell.angle_gamma   90.00
#
_symmetry.space_group_name_H-M   'P 1'
#
loop_
_entity.id
_entity.type
_entity.pdbx_description
1 polymer ?
#
loop_
_entity_poly.entity_id
_entity_poly.type
_entity_poly.pdbx_seq_one_letter_code
_entity_poly.pdbx_strand_id
1 'polypeptide(L)'
;MNKTEHKKAAKLKTLMRLMNYLIKDYPWQLVIVLICILITAFATVQGSLFLQVVIDDHVTPLLAASGAPDFSGLLKAVLIMGLIYLLGVLTSITFNQLMVTISQGTQKKIRDELFAHMETLPLAYFDTHSKGDVMS
;
A
#
# COMPACT_ATOMS: atom_id res chain seq x y z
N MET A 1 3.04 -6.09 -38.56
CA MET A 1 3.37 -5.35 -37.30
C MET A 1 2.14 -5.42 -36.40
N ASN A 2 2.25 -6.08 -35.27
CA ASN A 2 1.17 -6.76 -34.54
C ASN A 2 0.25 -5.77 -33.77
N LYS A 3 -1.06 -5.85 -33.98
CA LYS A 3 -2.14 -5.08 -33.30
C LYS A 3 -2.08 -5.20 -31.75
N THR A 4 -1.45 -6.25 -31.23
CA THR A 4 -1.18 -6.52 -29.81
C THR A 4 -0.05 -5.66 -29.25
N GLU A 5 0.96 -5.34 -30.02
CA GLU A 5 2.08 -4.48 -29.65
C GLU A 5 1.62 -3.01 -29.49
N HIS A 6 0.80 -2.52 -30.42
CA HIS A 6 0.21 -1.18 -30.31
C HIS A 6 -0.70 -1.01 -29.09
N LYS A 7 -1.49 -2.04 -28.75
CA LYS A 7 -2.32 -2.02 -27.53
C LYS A 7 -1.49 -2.05 -26.25
N LYS A 8 -0.36 -2.79 -26.22
CA LYS A 8 0.57 -2.80 -25.08
C LYS A 8 1.29 -1.46 -24.91
N ALA A 9 1.76 -0.86 -25.99
CA ALA A 9 2.42 0.43 -25.98
C ALA A 9 1.46 1.57 -25.52
N ALA A 10 0.20 1.55 -25.98
CA ALA A 10 -0.81 2.50 -25.54
C ALA A 10 -1.14 2.35 -24.04
N LYS A 11 -1.28 1.12 -23.54
CA LYS A 11 -1.48 0.86 -22.10
C LYS A 11 -0.29 1.30 -21.25
N LEU A 12 0.94 1.06 -21.73
CA LEU A 12 2.15 1.47 -21.03
C LEU A 12 2.26 3.01 -20.95
N LYS A 13 1.91 3.71 -22.03
CA LYS A 13 1.89 5.17 -22.09
C LYS A 13 0.85 5.77 -21.14
N THR A 14 -0.32 5.13 -21.03
CA THR A 14 -1.38 5.52 -20.09
C THR A 14 -0.93 5.29 -18.64
N LEU A 15 -0.31 4.13 -18.35
CA LEU A 15 0.26 3.83 -17.02
C LEU A 15 1.37 4.82 -16.64
N MET A 16 2.28 5.14 -17.55
CA MET A 16 3.32 6.15 -17.28
C MET A 16 2.73 7.53 -17.02
N ARG A 17 1.66 7.90 -17.72
CA ARG A 17 0.97 9.17 -17.51
C ARG A 17 0.31 9.21 -16.12
N LEU A 18 -0.36 8.13 -15.72
CA LEU A 18 -0.94 7.98 -14.37
C LEU A 18 0.14 8.01 -13.28
N MET A 19 1.25 7.29 -13.47
CA MET A 19 2.36 7.34 -12.54
C MET A 19 2.97 8.74 -12.41
N ASN A 20 3.13 9.44 -13.52
CA ASN A 20 3.65 10.80 -13.50
C ASN A 20 2.69 11.79 -12.78
N TYR A 21 1.38 11.57 -12.90
CA TYR A 21 0.37 12.30 -12.12
C TYR A 21 0.53 12.06 -10.62
N LEU A 22 0.62 10.78 -10.21
CA LEU A 22 0.81 10.39 -8.81
C LEU A 22 2.10 11.00 -8.21
N ILE A 23 3.20 10.93 -8.95
CA ILE A 23 4.49 11.44 -8.49
C ILE A 23 4.47 12.98 -8.39
N LYS A 24 3.78 13.67 -9.29
CA LYS A 24 3.75 15.13 -9.33
C LYS A 24 2.81 15.73 -8.28
N ASP A 25 1.66 15.10 -8.05
CA ASP A 25 0.63 15.63 -7.15
C ASP A 25 0.85 15.21 -5.69
N TYR A 26 1.44 14.02 -5.45
CA TYR A 26 1.58 13.44 -4.11
C TYR A 26 2.99 12.89 -3.82
N PRO A 27 4.08 13.64 -4.11
CA PRO A 27 5.45 13.12 -3.97
C PRO A 27 5.76 12.73 -2.53
N TRP A 28 5.37 13.56 -1.58
CA TRP A 28 5.61 13.36 -0.16
C TRP A 28 4.86 12.14 0.40
N GLN A 29 3.63 11.96 -0.05
CA GLN A 29 2.82 10.82 0.38
C GLN A 29 3.37 9.50 -0.15
N LEU A 30 3.92 9.47 -1.38
CA LEU A 30 4.58 8.29 -1.94
C LEU A 30 5.83 7.89 -1.15
N VAL A 31 6.62 8.87 -0.71
CA VAL A 31 7.79 8.60 0.16
C VAL A 31 7.34 7.99 1.49
N ILE A 32 6.30 8.53 2.12
CA ILE A 32 5.76 7.98 3.37
C ILE A 32 5.25 6.55 3.15
N VAL A 33 4.52 6.29 2.07
CA VAL A 33 4.05 4.95 1.70
C VAL A 33 5.22 3.97 1.56
N LEU A 34 6.30 4.37 0.90
CA LEU A 34 7.49 3.53 0.75
C LEU A 34 8.13 3.19 2.10
N ILE A 35 8.27 4.18 2.97
CA ILE A 35 8.77 3.99 4.34
C ILE A 35 7.86 3.04 5.13
N CYS A 36 6.54 3.22 5.04
CA CYS A 36 5.57 2.34 5.69
C CYS A 36 5.70 0.89 5.23
N ILE A 37 5.89 0.66 3.92
CA ILE A 37 6.10 -0.69 3.36
C ILE A 37 7.36 -1.32 3.96
N LEU A 38 8.47 -0.59 4.03
CA LEU A 38 9.72 -1.09 4.61
C LEU A 38 9.57 -1.44 6.09
N ILE A 39 8.92 -0.58 6.89
CA ILE A 39 8.66 -0.83 8.30
C ILE A 39 7.78 -2.07 8.49
N THR A 40 6.72 -2.20 7.71
CA THR A 40 5.80 -3.35 7.79
C THR A 40 6.50 -4.65 7.40
N ALA A 41 7.31 -4.62 6.34
CA ALA A 41 8.10 -5.77 5.92
C ALA A 41 9.10 -6.19 7.01
N PHE A 42 9.79 -5.23 7.62
CA PHE A 42 10.71 -5.49 8.72
C PHE A 42 9.99 -6.11 9.93
N ALA A 43 8.85 -5.55 10.34
CA ALA A 43 8.06 -6.06 11.45
C ALA A 43 7.59 -7.52 11.20
N THR A 44 7.21 -7.84 9.97
CA THR A 44 6.78 -9.19 9.57
C THR A 44 7.93 -10.20 9.67
N VAL A 45 9.12 -9.84 9.20
CA VAL A 45 10.31 -10.70 9.29
C VAL A 45 10.70 -10.93 10.75
N GLN A 46 10.71 -9.87 11.57
CA GLN A 46 11.00 -9.99 13.00
C GLN A 46 9.99 -10.89 13.72
N GLY A 47 8.72 -10.87 13.31
CA GLY A 47 7.70 -11.76 13.86
C GLY A 47 7.98 -13.24 13.64
N SER A 48 8.49 -13.62 12.47
CA SER A 48 8.86 -15.00 12.16
C SER A 48 10.08 -15.45 12.96
N LEU A 49 11.09 -14.60 13.10
CA LEU A 49 12.30 -14.89 13.85
C LEU A 49 12.04 -14.94 15.37
N PHE A 50 11.12 -14.12 15.87
CA PHE A 50 10.77 -14.08 17.28
C PHE A 50 10.26 -15.43 17.81
N LEU A 51 9.47 -16.15 17.03
CA LEU A 51 8.98 -17.46 17.45
C LEU A 51 10.14 -18.44 17.69
N GLN A 52 11.15 -18.42 16.85
CA GLN A 52 12.36 -19.21 16.99
C GLN A 52 13.12 -18.81 18.28
N VAL A 53 13.37 -17.52 18.48
CA VAL A 53 14.07 -16.98 19.65
C VAL A 53 13.33 -17.33 20.95
N VAL A 54 12.01 -17.23 20.98
CA VAL A 54 11.21 -17.60 22.16
C VAL A 54 11.34 -19.09 22.48
N ILE A 55 11.31 -19.94 21.47
CA ILE A 55 11.41 -21.40 21.69
C ILE A 55 12.83 -21.74 22.13
N ASP A 56 13.87 -21.27 21.45
CA ASP A 56 15.25 -21.67 21.67
C ASP A 56 15.84 -21.06 22.94
N ASP A 57 15.60 -19.78 23.20
CA ASP A 57 16.25 -19.02 24.28
C ASP A 57 15.46 -19.03 25.60
N HIS A 58 14.14 -19.26 25.54
CA HIS A 58 13.28 -19.12 26.70
C HIS A 58 12.54 -20.41 27.07
N VAL A 59 11.94 -21.10 26.09
CA VAL A 59 11.13 -22.29 26.38
C VAL A 59 12.02 -23.51 26.62
N THR A 60 13.02 -23.75 25.78
CA THR A 60 13.92 -24.90 25.89
C THR A 60 14.71 -24.92 27.21
N PRO A 61 15.34 -23.82 27.65
CA PRO A 61 16.03 -23.82 28.95
C PRO A 61 15.09 -23.92 30.16
N LEU A 62 13.86 -23.38 30.08
CA LEU A 62 12.84 -23.54 31.13
C LEU A 62 12.40 -24.97 31.32
N LEU A 63 12.32 -25.77 30.26
CA LEU A 63 12.00 -27.20 30.31
C LEU A 63 13.17 -28.03 30.82
N ALA A 64 14.40 -27.59 30.61
CA ALA A 64 15.61 -28.29 31.06
C ALA A 64 16.04 -27.93 32.49
N ALA A 65 15.59 -26.80 33.03
CA ALA A 65 15.95 -26.35 34.36
C ALA A 65 15.10 -27.06 35.45
N SER A 66 15.77 -27.74 36.37
CA SER A 66 15.15 -28.38 37.56
C SER A 66 14.88 -27.40 38.71
N GLY A 67 14.96 -26.09 38.50
CA GLY A 67 14.80 -24.99 39.48
C GLY A 67 13.57 -24.13 39.25
N ALA A 68 13.36 -23.14 40.11
CA ALA A 68 12.27 -22.18 39.97
C ALA A 68 12.37 -21.44 38.62
N PRO A 69 11.32 -21.47 37.77
CA PRO A 69 11.37 -20.88 36.44
C PRO A 69 11.43 -19.34 36.53
N ASP A 70 12.45 -18.73 35.92
CA ASP A 70 12.57 -17.27 35.81
C ASP A 70 11.90 -16.79 34.52
N PHE A 71 10.70 -16.25 34.69
CA PHE A 71 9.90 -15.72 33.58
C PHE A 71 10.25 -14.28 33.19
N SER A 72 11.20 -13.63 33.89
CA SER A 72 11.50 -12.20 33.65
C SER A 72 12.06 -11.94 32.25
N GLY A 73 12.90 -12.84 31.75
CA GLY A 73 13.45 -12.78 30.38
C GLY A 73 12.37 -12.93 29.32
N LEU A 74 11.49 -13.90 29.48
CA LEU A 74 10.36 -14.15 28.58
C LEU A 74 9.41 -12.94 28.55
N LEU A 75 9.09 -12.36 29.71
CA LEU A 75 8.20 -11.20 29.79
C LEU A 75 8.79 -9.99 29.03
N LYS A 76 10.10 -9.72 29.18
CA LYS A 76 10.79 -8.66 28.43
C LYS A 76 10.74 -8.90 26.92
N ALA A 77 11.02 -10.12 26.48
CA ALA A 77 10.99 -10.48 25.05
C ALA A 77 9.58 -10.27 24.46
N VAL A 78 8.54 -10.69 25.16
CA VAL A 78 7.14 -10.53 24.74
C VAL A 78 6.74 -9.04 24.69
N LEU A 79 7.16 -8.23 25.67
CA LEU A 79 6.87 -6.80 25.69
C LEU A 79 7.54 -6.07 24.52
N ILE A 80 8.82 -6.35 24.24
CA ILE A 80 9.55 -5.75 23.12
C ILE A 80 8.84 -6.11 21.81
N MET A 81 8.48 -7.36 21.65
CA MET A 81 7.80 -7.82 20.45
C MET A 81 6.40 -7.19 20.30
N GLY A 82 5.68 -7.06 21.42
CA GLY A 82 4.40 -6.35 21.45
C GLY A 82 4.51 -4.91 20.98
N LEU A 83 5.58 -4.20 21.36
CA LEU A 83 5.85 -2.84 20.87
C LEU A 83 6.14 -2.81 19.38
N ILE A 84 6.94 -3.75 18.86
CA ILE A 84 7.23 -3.86 17.43
C ILE A 84 5.95 -4.11 16.63
N TYR A 85 5.09 -5.01 17.10
CA TYR A 85 3.80 -5.27 16.45
C TYR A 85 2.85 -4.06 16.52
N LEU A 86 2.82 -3.36 17.65
CA LEU A 86 2.02 -2.14 17.80
C LEU A 86 2.44 -1.07 16.75
N LEU A 87 3.76 -0.87 16.60
CA LEU A 87 4.30 0.02 15.57
C LEU A 87 3.92 -0.45 14.15
N GLY A 88 3.98 -1.75 13.88
CA GLY A 88 3.57 -2.33 12.62
C GLY A 88 2.09 -2.07 12.31
N VAL A 89 1.20 -2.23 13.29
CA VAL A 89 -0.24 -1.96 13.15
C VAL A 89 -0.50 -0.48 12.88
N LEU A 90 0.11 0.42 13.65
CA LEU A 90 -0.03 1.87 13.44
C LEU A 90 0.44 2.28 12.04
N THR A 91 1.56 1.75 11.60
CA THR A 91 2.12 1.97 10.26
C THR A 91 1.17 1.46 9.19
N SER A 92 0.57 0.27 9.38
CA SER A 92 -0.39 -0.32 8.46
C SER A 92 -1.66 0.53 8.33
N ILE A 93 -2.18 1.04 9.43
CA ILE A 93 -3.34 1.97 9.42
C ILE A 93 -3.00 3.23 8.64
N THR A 94 -1.84 3.83 8.91
CA THR A 94 -1.38 5.04 8.20
C THR A 94 -1.24 4.79 6.71
N PHE A 95 -0.64 3.67 6.32
CA PHE A 95 -0.50 3.25 4.93
C PHE A 95 -1.86 3.14 4.24
N ASN A 96 -2.82 2.42 4.84
CA ASN A 96 -4.17 2.27 4.28
C ASN A 96 -4.87 3.61 4.10
N GLN A 97 -4.77 4.51 5.08
CA GLN A 97 -5.40 5.83 5.02
C GLN A 97 -4.79 6.70 3.90
N LEU A 98 -3.47 6.66 3.74
CA LEU A 98 -2.78 7.36 2.65
C LEU A 98 -3.19 6.81 1.28
N MET A 99 -3.26 5.48 1.14
CA MET A 99 -3.68 4.85 -0.13
C MET A 99 -5.11 5.21 -0.51
N VAL A 100 -6.03 5.27 0.45
CA VAL A 100 -7.41 5.71 0.20
C VAL A 100 -7.41 7.17 -0.26
N THR A 101 -6.69 8.05 0.40
CA THR A 101 -6.61 9.49 0.07
C THR A 101 -6.05 9.70 -1.35
N ILE A 102 -4.95 9.02 -1.69
CA ILE A 102 -4.33 9.09 -3.03
C ILE A 102 -5.30 8.57 -4.09
N SER A 103 -5.95 7.44 -3.83
CA SER A 103 -6.90 6.82 -4.77
C SER A 103 -8.09 7.73 -5.05
N GLN A 104 -8.73 8.26 -4.00
CA GLN A 104 -9.87 9.17 -4.14
C GLN A 104 -9.48 10.49 -4.81
N GLY A 105 -8.33 11.07 -4.46
CA GLY A 105 -7.81 12.28 -5.10
C GLY A 105 -7.55 12.09 -6.59
N THR A 106 -6.96 10.95 -6.97
CA THR A 106 -6.71 10.60 -8.37
C THR A 106 -8.01 10.37 -9.13
N GLN A 107 -8.98 9.67 -8.55
CA GLN A 107 -10.31 9.48 -9.16
C GLN A 107 -11.04 10.80 -9.40
N LYS A 108 -11.02 11.69 -8.40
CA LYS A 108 -11.63 13.02 -8.54
C LYS A 108 -10.99 13.78 -9.70
N LYS A 109 -9.68 13.83 -9.77
CA LYS A 109 -8.95 14.55 -10.82
C LYS A 109 -9.24 14.00 -12.22
N ILE A 110 -9.25 12.66 -12.38
CA ILE A 110 -9.61 12.03 -13.65
C ILE A 110 -11.04 12.39 -14.06
N ARG A 111 -11.98 12.39 -13.10
CA ARG A 111 -13.35 12.77 -13.37
C ARG A 111 -13.47 14.24 -13.80
N ASP A 112 -12.81 15.14 -13.10
CA ASP A 112 -12.82 16.56 -13.39
C ASP A 112 -12.21 16.85 -14.78
N GLU A 113 -11.13 16.17 -15.16
CA GLU A 113 -10.54 16.26 -16.50
C GLU A 113 -11.47 15.72 -17.59
N LEU A 114 -12.17 14.61 -17.32
CA LEU A 114 -13.15 14.05 -18.27
C LEU A 114 -14.33 15.01 -18.46
N PHE A 115 -14.85 15.59 -17.38
CA PHE A 115 -15.92 16.58 -17.49
C PHE A 115 -15.48 17.83 -18.27
N ALA A 116 -14.32 18.39 -17.96
CA ALA A 116 -13.77 19.51 -18.68
C ALA A 116 -13.56 19.20 -20.18
N HIS A 117 -13.12 17.98 -20.48
CA HIS A 117 -12.98 17.56 -21.88
C HIS A 117 -14.33 17.41 -22.58
N MET A 118 -15.35 16.89 -21.90
CA MET A 118 -16.70 16.79 -22.45
C MET A 118 -17.34 18.16 -22.72
N GLU A 119 -17.10 19.16 -21.87
CA GLU A 119 -17.56 20.55 -22.08
C GLU A 119 -16.95 21.21 -23.33
N THR A 120 -15.75 20.81 -23.73
CA THR A 120 -15.10 21.33 -24.93
C THR A 120 -15.55 20.67 -26.24
N LEU A 121 -16.35 19.59 -26.17
CA LEU A 121 -16.88 18.91 -27.34
C LEU A 121 -18.05 19.70 -27.95
N PRO A 122 -18.10 19.90 -29.30
CA PRO A 122 -19.20 20.58 -29.96
C PRO A 122 -20.54 19.83 -29.70
N LEU A 123 -21.62 20.59 -29.51
CA LEU A 123 -22.98 20.08 -29.33
C LEU A 123 -23.38 19.05 -30.40
N ALA A 124 -22.89 19.22 -31.61
CA ALA A 124 -23.12 18.27 -32.75
C ALA A 124 -22.59 16.84 -32.44
N TYR A 125 -21.64 16.67 -31.57
CA TYR A 125 -21.13 15.37 -31.17
C TYR A 125 -22.14 14.60 -30.30
N PHE A 126 -22.86 15.32 -29.43
CA PHE A 126 -23.90 14.74 -28.56
C PHE A 126 -25.19 14.37 -29.31
N ASP A 127 -25.46 15.03 -30.42
CA ASP A 127 -26.62 14.71 -31.30
C ASP A 127 -26.43 13.42 -32.10
N THR A 128 -25.17 13.04 -32.37
CA THR A 128 -24.83 11.85 -33.18
C THR A 128 -24.50 10.61 -32.34
N HIS A 129 -24.21 10.77 -31.04
CA HIS A 129 -23.86 9.65 -30.17
C HIS A 129 -24.81 9.56 -28.96
N SER A 130 -25.30 8.35 -28.72
CA SER A 130 -26.18 8.10 -27.56
C SER A 130 -25.44 8.42 -26.26
N LYS A 131 -26.14 9.04 -25.27
CA LYS A 131 -25.56 9.36 -23.97
C LYS A 131 -24.94 8.15 -23.24
N GLY A 132 -25.42 6.95 -23.54
CA GLY A 132 -24.88 5.70 -23.01
C GLY A 132 -23.53 5.30 -23.63
N ASP A 133 -23.27 5.61 -24.89
CA ASP A 133 -22.02 5.31 -25.59
C ASP A 133 -20.86 6.22 -25.13
N VAL A 134 -21.18 7.43 -24.67
CA VAL A 134 -20.17 8.40 -24.17
C VAL A 134 -19.75 8.09 -22.73
N MET A 135 -20.62 7.43 -21.97
CA MET A 135 -20.36 7.10 -20.54
C MET A 135 -19.84 5.68 -20.31
N SER A 136 -19.81 4.83 -21.30
CA SER A 136 -19.28 3.47 -21.21
C SER A 136 -17.86 3.35 -21.79
#